data_24ca73678dd5d3b763a12edf9a144320
#
_entry.id   24ca73678dd5d3b763a12edf9a144320
#
_cell.length_a   1.000
_cell.length_b   1.000
_cell.length_c   1.000
_cell.angle_alpha   90.00
_cell.angle_beta   90.00
_cell.angle_gamma   90.00
#
_symmetry.space_group_name_H-M   'P 1'
#
loop_
_entity.id
_entity.type
_entity.pdbx_description
1 polymer ?
#
loop_
_entity_poly.entity_id
_entity_poly.type
_entity_poly.pdbx_seq_one_letter_code
_entity_poly.pdbx_strand_id
1 'polypeptide(L)' 'EMIKEVLDVMIELARSGMTMMVVTHEMGFARAVAHKMYFFDQGQIVESGTPDEIFKSPKEDRTKLFLSQVLSH' A
#
# COMPACT_ATOMS: atom_id res chain seq x y z
N GLU A 1 -1.74 -2.49 20.71
CA GLU A 1 -0.82 -1.42 20.40
C GLU A 1 -1.51 -0.30 19.63
N MET A 2 -1.01 0.89 19.81
CA MET A 2 -1.64 2.09 19.25
C MET A 2 -1.69 2.08 17.73
N ILE A 3 -0.64 1.58 17.08
CA ILE A 3 -0.60 1.55 15.61
C ILE A 3 -1.72 0.71 15.04
N LYS A 4 -1.96 -0.45 15.63
CA LYS A 4 -3.01 -1.33 15.16
C LYS A 4 -4.39 -0.67 15.31
N GLU A 5 -4.63 0.00 16.43
CA GLU A 5 -5.91 0.67 16.66
C GLU A 5 -6.16 1.77 15.64
N VAL A 6 -5.13 2.55 15.33
CA VAL A 6 -5.25 3.59 14.33
C VAL A 6 -5.55 3.00 12.96
N LEU A 7 -4.86 1.92 12.59
CA LEU A 7 -5.09 1.27 11.30
C LEU A 7 -6.50 0.69 11.22
N ASP A 8 -7.01 0.13 12.31
CA ASP A 8 -8.38 -0.41 12.33
C ASP A 8 -9.41 0.70 12.08
N VAL A 9 -9.21 1.87 12.68
CA VAL A 9 -10.11 3.01 12.45
C VAL A 9 -10.05 3.43 10.99
N MET A 10 -8.86 3.47 10.39
CA MET A 10 -8.72 3.86 9.00
C MET A 10 -9.39 2.85 8.06
N ILE A 11 -9.32 1.58 8.39
CA ILE A 11 -10.03 0.54 7.62
C ILE A 11 -11.52 0.78 7.64
N GLU A 12 -12.08 1.09 8.80
CA GLU A 12 -13.50 1.36 8.93
C GLU A 12 -13.92 2.59 8.12
N LEU A 13 -13.11 3.64 8.15
CA LEU A 13 -13.38 4.85 7.37
C LEU A 13 -13.34 4.55 5.87
N ALA A 14 -12.39 3.75 5.43
CA ALA A 14 -12.30 3.38 4.02
C ALA A 14 -13.54 2.60 3.58
N ARG A 15 -14.01 1.70 4.43
CA ARG A 15 -15.19 0.88 4.11
C ARG A 15 -16.48 1.68 4.10
N SER A 16 -16.51 2.82 4.78
CA SER A 16 -17.71 3.67 4.80
C SER A 16 -17.91 4.46 3.51
N GLY A 17 -17.00 4.32 2.55
CA GLY A 17 -17.11 5.02 1.26
C GLY A 17 -16.37 6.34 1.20
N MET A 18 -15.60 6.65 2.23
CA MET A 18 -14.83 7.89 2.25
C MET A 18 -13.64 7.80 1.27
N THR A 19 -13.45 8.86 0.50
CA THR A 19 -12.29 8.97 -0.38
C THR A 19 -11.11 9.40 0.47
N MET A 20 -10.05 8.59 0.47
CA MET A 20 -8.86 8.86 1.29
C MET A 20 -7.59 8.61 0.50
N MET A 21 -6.58 9.41 0.78
CA MET A 21 -5.22 9.18 0.30
C MET A 21 -4.33 8.94 1.50
N VAL A 22 -3.65 7.81 1.53
CA VAL A 22 -2.83 7.41 2.66
C VAL A 22 -1.41 7.13 2.19
N VAL A 23 -0.43 7.74 2.84
CA VAL A 23 0.98 7.46 2.57
C VAL A 23 1.48 6.56 3.68
N THR A 24 1.92 5.37 3.31
CA THR A 24 2.34 4.39 4.30
C THR A 24 3.31 3.38 3.70
N HIS A 25 4.11 2.78 4.55
CA HIS A 25 4.90 1.61 4.19
C HIS A 25 4.38 0.34 4.86
N GLU A 26 3.22 0.43 5.49
CA GLU A 26 2.54 -0.74 6.08
C GLU A 26 1.79 -1.48 4.97
N MET A 27 2.45 -2.47 4.39
CA MET A 27 1.92 -3.14 3.20
C MET A 27 0.68 -3.96 3.48
N GLY A 28 0.59 -4.58 4.65
CA GLY A 28 -0.62 -5.33 5.01
C GLY A 28 -1.86 -4.45 5.06
N PHE A 29 -1.72 -3.27 5.65
CA PHE A 29 -2.81 -2.30 5.70
C PHE A 29 -3.18 -1.81 4.29
N ALA A 30 -2.18 -1.42 3.51
CA ALA A 30 -2.41 -0.90 2.17
C ALA A 30 -3.15 -1.93 1.31
N ARG A 31 -2.72 -3.19 1.39
CA ARG A 31 -3.34 -4.26 0.62
C ARG A 31 -4.79 -4.51 1.03
N ALA A 32 -5.09 -4.33 2.31
CA ALA A 32 -6.43 -4.59 2.84
C ALA A 32 -7.45 -3.53 2.42
N VAL A 33 -7.03 -2.26 2.30
CA VAL A 33 -7.98 -1.17 2.13
C VAL A 33 -7.86 -0.42 0.82
N ALA A 34 -6.73 -0.48 0.15
CA ALA A 34 -6.51 0.34 -1.05
C ALA A 34 -7.29 -0.19 -2.24
N HIS A 35 -7.85 0.72 -3.01
CA HIS A 35 -8.42 0.41 -4.32
C HIS A 35 -7.38 0.60 -5.40
N LYS A 36 -6.44 1.52 -5.17
CA LYS A 36 -5.36 1.79 -6.08
C LYS A 36 -4.12 2.17 -5.28
N MET A 37 -2.97 1.69 -5.71
CA MET A 37 -1.72 1.95 -5.05
C MET A 37 -0.75 2.64 -6.00
N TYR A 38 0.06 3.52 -5.42
CA TYR A 38 1.12 4.21 -6.14
C TYR A 38 2.42 3.97 -5.39
N PHE A 39 3.43 3.50 -6.10
CA PHE A 39 4.75 3.33 -5.51
C PHE A 39 5.60 4.54 -5.87
N PHE A 40 6.09 5.25 -4.84
CA PHE A 40 6.92 6.43 -5.00
C PHE A 40 8.36 6.12 -4.70
N ASP A 41 9.27 6.69 -5.48
CA ASP A 41 10.69 6.63 -5.18
C ASP A 41 11.34 7.90 -5.72
N GLN A 42 12.16 8.54 -4.87
CA GLN A 42 12.87 9.77 -5.22
C GLN A 42 11.95 10.85 -5.80
N GLY A 43 10.77 11.00 -5.18
CA GLY A 43 9.83 12.04 -5.58
C GLY A 43 9.05 11.75 -6.84
N GLN A 44 9.14 10.55 -7.37
CA GLN A 44 8.46 10.17 -8.61
C GLN A 44 7.61 8.93 -8.41
N ILE A 45 6.52 8.85 -9.17
CA ILE A 45 5.71 7.64 -9.18
C ILE A 45 6.40 6.63 -10.10
N VAL A 46 6.84 5.52 -9.50
CA VAL A 46 7.51 4.45 -10.25
C VAL A 46 6.50 3.52 -10.89
N GLU A 47 5.46 3.18 -10.12
CA GLU A 47 4.47 2.23 -10.61
C GLU A 47 3.14 2.49 -9.92
N SER A 48 2.04 2.18 -10.60
CA SER A 48 0.70 2.27 -10.01
C SER A 48 -0.16 1.12 -10.49
N GLY A 49 -1.19 0.80 -9.72
CA GLY A 49 -2.12 -0.26 -10.06
C GLY A 49 -2.95 -0.67 -8.86
N THR A 50 -3.74 -1.72 -9.03
CA THR A 50 -4.49 -2.28 -7.92
C THR A 50 -3.53 -3.00 -6.98
N PRO A 51 -3.94 -3.25 -5.72
CA PRO A 51 -3.08 -4.02 -4.81
C PRO A 51 -2.65 -5.37 -5.40
N ASP A 52 -3.57 -6.09 -6.05
CA ASP A 52 -3.21 -7.36 -6.65
C ASP A 52 -2.15 -7.22 -7.74
N GLU A 53 -2.27 -6.20 -8.58
CA GLU A 53 -1.28 -5.97 -9.62
C GLU A 53 0.09 -5.65 -9.04
N ILE A 54 0.13 -4.82 -8.01
CA ILE A 54 1.40 -4.40 -7.41
C ILE A 54 2.06 -5.55 -6.65
N PHE A 55 1.28 -6.33 -5.89
CA PHE A 55 1.85 -7.38 -5.05
C PHE A 55 2.14 -8.67 -5.79
N LYS A 56 1.30 -9.04 -6.75
CA LYS A 56 1.46 -10.30 -7.47
C LYS A 56 2.27 -10.19 -8.73
N SER A 57 2.18 -9.05 -9.41
CA SER A 57 2.82 -8.87 -10.72
C SER A 57 3.42 -7.48 -10.85
N PRO A 58 4.34 -7.10 -9.95
CA PRO A 58 4.99 -5.80 -10.09
C PRO A 58 5.78 -5.74 -11.40
N LYS A 59 5.68 -4.63 -12.11
CA LYS A 59 6.30 -4.48 -13.42
C LYS A 59 7.69 -3.88 -13.34
N GLU A 60 7.91 -2.96 -12.39
CA GLU A 60 9.17 -2.26 -12.28
C GLU A 60 10.12 -2.99 -11.34
N ASP A 61 11.40 -3.00 -11.70
CA ASP A 61 12.41 -3.66 -10.86
C ASP A 61 12.51 -3.04 -9.48
N ARG A 62 12.33 -1.72 -9.39
CA ARG A 62 12.35 -1.05 -8.09
C ARG A 62 11.23 -1.51 -7.19
N THR A 63 10.04 -1.70 -7.75
CA THR A 63 8.90 -2.20 -7.00
C THR A 63 9.16 -3.61 -6.50
N LYS A 64 9.71 -4.46 -7.38
CA LYS A 64 10.06 -5.82 -7.02
C LYS A 64 11.08 -5.86 -5.88
N LEU A 65 12.10 -5.03 -5.96
CA LEU A 65 13.12 -4.96 -4.94
C LEU A 65 12.54 -4.50 -3.61
N PHE A 66 11.75 -3.44 -3.63
CA PHE A 66 11.11 -2.91 -2.42
C PHE A 66 10.24 -3.97 -1.75
N LEU A 67 9.39 -4.63 -2.52
CA LEU A 67 8.49 -5.64 -1.96
C LEU A 67 9.26 -6.83 -1.41
N SER A 68 10.34 -7.24 -2.07
CA SER A 68 11.13 -8.35 -1.58
C SER A 68 11.76 -8.03 -0.22
N GLN A 69 12.17 -6.79 -0.02
CA GLN A 69 12.76 -6.36 1.24
C GLN A 69 11.72 -6.25 2.35
N VAL A 70 10.54 -5.73 2.03
CA VAL A 70 9.49 -5.51 3.02
C VAL A 70 8.80 -6.82 3.38
N LEU A 71 8.50 -7.65 2.39
CA LEU A 71 7.74 -8.88 2.61
C LEU A 71 8.59 -10.04 3.11
N SER A 72 9.90 -9.92 3.07
CA SER A 72 10.78 -10.97 3.56
C SER A 72 10.99 -10.93 5.07
N HIS A 73 10.42 -9.98 5.74
CA HIS A 73 10.54 -9.85 7.20
C HIS A 73 9.39 -10.49 7.94
#